data_59f9bbf0ad8cb05f4585ccfde0bc020f
#
_entry.id   59f9bbf0ad8cb05f4585ccfde0bc020f
#
_cell.length_a   1.000
_cell.length_b   1.000
_cell.length_c   1.000
_cell.angle_alpha   90.00
_cell.angle_beta   90.00
_cell.angle_gamma   90.00
#
_symmetry.space_group_name_H-M   'P 1'
#
loop_
_entity.id
_entity.type
_entity.pdbx_description
1 polymer ?
#
loop_
_entity_poly.entity_id
_entity_poly.type
_entity_poly.pdbx_seq_one_letter_code
_entity_poly.pdbx_strand_id
1 'polypeptide(L)'
;FFNGQFSGTYTMDVMQIATLHAIPVSIQKVFFPFIFIGFGILGALFPFHTWSPDGHASAPTAVSMLHAGVLMKLGGYGCFRIAMFLLPDAAQQLSWIFLILTTISVVYGALSACVQTDLKYINAYSSVSHCGMVLFALLMMTQTACTGAILQMLSHGLMTALFFAVIGMVYHRAGTRDVRRLGGLMKIMPFLSVAYVVAGLANLGLPGFSGFVAEMN
;
A
#
# COMPACT_ATOMS: atom_id res chain seq x y z
N PHE A 1 14.25 -22.74 -11.23
CA PHE A 1 14.22 -24.20 -11.41
C PHE A 1 13.19 -24.56 -12.49
N PHE A 2 11.90 -24.33 -12.30
CA PHE A 2 10.86 -24.70 -13.26
C PHE A 2 11.05 -24.07 -14.64
N ASN A 3 11.46 -22.79 -14.71
CA ASN A 3 11.77 -22.19 -15.99
C ASN A 3 12.84 -22.96 -16.75
N GLY A 4 13.96 -23.32 -16.09
CA GLY A 4 15.02 -24.12 -16.71
C GLY A 4 14.57 -25.52 -17.14
N GLN A 5 13.68 -26.14 -16.39
CA GLN A 5 13.13 -27.45 -16.73
C GLN A 5 12.30 -27.45 -18.02
N PHE A 6 11.57 -26.34 -18.29
CA PHE A 6 10.68 -26.25 -19.45
C PHE A 6 11.25 -25.47 -20.62
N SER A 7 12.18 -24.53 -20.38
CA SER A 7 12.82 -23.73 -21.43
C SER A 7 14.21 -24.23 -21.85
N GLY A 8 14.81 -25.16 -21.07
CA GLY A 8 16.18 -25.61 -21.25
C GLY A 8 17.24 -24.62 -20.78
N THR A 9 16.89 -23.40 -20.36
CA THR A 9 17.80 -22.36 -19.88
C THR A 9 17.59 -22.05 -18.41
N TYR A 10 18.62 -22.25 -17.60
CA TYR A 10 18.58 -21.93 -16.18
C TYR A 10 19.05 -20.49 -15.97
N THR A 11 18.15 -19.61 -15.57
CA THR A 11 18.43 -18.21 -15.30
C THR A 11 17.68 -17.74 -14.05
N MET A 12 18.25 -16.75 -13.33
CA MET A 12 17.58 -16.01 -12.27
C MET A 12 17.17 -14.59 -12.70
N ASP A 13 17.43 -14.24 -13.95
CA ASP A 13 17.01 -12.95 -14.49
C ASP A 13 15.47 -12.94 -14.69
N VAL A 14 14.81 -12.08 -13.93
CA VAL A 14 13.35 -11.92 -13.94
C VAL A 14 12.84 -11.54 -15.34
N MET A 15 13.58 -10.71 -16.09
CA MET A 15 13.18 -10.31 -17.43
C MET A 15 13.27 -11.47 -18.42
N GLN A 16 14.33 -12.26 -18.36
CA GLN A 16 14.47 -13.44 -19.20
C GLN A 16 13.40 -14.50 -18.88
N ILE A 17 13.12 -14.74 -17.61
CA ILE A 17 12.05 -15.69 -17.20
C ILE A 17 10.69 -15.24 -17.75
N ALA A 18 10.37 -13.96 -17.65
CA ALA A 18 9.12 -13.42 -18.15
C ALA A 18 8.98 -13.51 -19.68
N THR A 19 10.07 -13.26 -20.42
CA THR A 19 10.04 -13.33 -21.90
C THR A 19 9.96 -14.75 -22.43
N LEU A 20 10.48 -15.73 -21.71
CA LEU A 20 10.45 -17.14 -22.13
C LEU A 20 9.06 -17.78 -22.03
N HIS A 21 8.17 -17.27 -21.19
CA HIS A 21 6.82 -17.81 -20.94
C HIS A 21 6.76 -19.34 -20.80
N ALA A 22 7.84 -19.95 -20.28
CA ALA A 22 8.02 -21.40 -20.29
C ALA A 22 7.36 -22.12 -19.11
N ILE A 23 6.82 -21.38 -18.12
CA ILE A 23 6.23 -21.96 -16.91
C ILE A 23 4.78 -22.41 -17.23
N PRO A 24 4.46 -23.71 -17.12
CA PRO A 24 3.10 -24.18 -17.36
C PRO A 24 2.05 -23.53 -16.45
N VAL A 25 0.87 -23.27 -16.99
CA VAL A 25 -0.25 -22.63 -16.25
C VAL A 25 -0.62 -23.39 -14.97
N SER A 26 -0.51 -24.72 -14.96
CA SER A 26 -0.76 -25.53 -13.77
C SER A 26 0.18 -25.19 -12.61
N ILE A 27 1.45 -24.96 -12.90
CA ILE A 27 2.46 -24.55 -11.92
C ILE A 27 2.23 -23.10 -11.50
N GLN A 28 1.94 -22.22 -12.47
CA GLN A 28 1.61 -20.82 -12.18
C GLN A 28 0.45 -20.70 -11.19
N LYS A 29 -0.63 -21.48 -11.36
CA LYS A 29 -1.81 -21.48 -10.48
C LYS A 29 -1.49 -21.87 -9.03
N VAL A 30 -0.50 -22.72 -8.82
CA VAL A 30 -0.08 -23.12 -7.48
C VAL A 30 0.74 -22.04 -6.82
N PHE A 31 1.72 -21.47 -7.55
CA PHE A 31 2.67 -20.53 -6.94
C PHE A 31 2.15 -19.09 -6.86
N PHE A 32 1.30 -18.66 -7.79
CA PHE A 32 0.76 -17.29 -7.81
C PHE A 32 0.09 -16.88 -6.49
N PRO A 33 -0.84 -17.67 -5.91
CA PRO A 33 -1.48 -17.32 -4.64
C PRO A 33 -0.48 -17.14 -3.51
N PHE A 34 0.51 -18.03 -3.39
CA PHE A 34 1.51 -17.95 -2.32
C PHE A 34 2.38 -16.71 -2.44
N ILE A 35 2.84 -16.40 -3.65
CA ILE A 35 3.67 -15.22 -3.91
C ILE A 35 2.84 -13.95 -3.70
N PHE A 36 1.61 -13.91 -4.25
CA PHE A 36 0.73 -12.75 -4.12
C PHE A 36 0.34 -12.48 -2.66
N ILE A 37 -0.01 -13.52 -1.89
CA ILE A 37 -0.31 -13.39 -0.46
C ILE A 37 0.95 -12.97 0.30
N GLY A 38 2.11 -13.57 0.04
CA GLY A 38 3.35 -13.22 0.71
C GLY A 38 3.71 -11.73 0.60
N PHE A 39 3.68 -11.19 -0.61
CA PHE A 39 3.86 -9.75 -0.83
C PHE A 39 2.65 -8.93 -0.37
N GLY A 40 1.44 -9.48 -0.49
CA GLY A 40 0.21 -8.86 -0.01
C GLY A 40 0.21 -8.66 1.51
N ILE A 41 0.76 -9.60 2.28
CA ILE A 41 0.97 -9.43 3.74
C ILE A 41 1.81 -8.19 4.00
N LEU A 42 2.91 -8.01 3.28
CA LEU A 42 3.75 -6.82 3.40
C LEU A 42 3.00 -5.54 3.00
N GLY A 43 2.10 -5.61 2.01
CA GLY A 43 1.20 -4.54 1.59
C GLY A 43 -0.05 -4.38 2.47
N ALA A 44 -0.13 -5.08 3.61
CA ALA A 44 -1.27 -5.07 4.53
C ALA A 44 -2.61 -5.51 3.90
N LEU A 45 -2.58 -6.56 3.08
CA LEU A 45 -3.76 -7.17 2.51
C LEU A 45 -4.65 -7.81 3.59
N PHE A 46 -5.96 -7.58 3.54
CA PHE A 46 -6.92 -8.31 4.39
C PHE A 46 -6.90 -9.83 4.06
N PRO A 47 -6.95 -10.73 5.05
CA PRO A 47 -7.07 -10.50 6.50
C PRO A 47 -5.74 -10.30 7.25
N PHE A 48 -4.62 -10.29 6.59
CA PHE A 48 -3.27 -10.29 7.17
C PHE A 48 -2.72 -8.87 7.45
N HIS A 49 -3.58 -7.87 7.60
CA HIS A 49 -3.22 -6.45 7.73
C HIS A 49 -2.95 -5.99 9.17
N THR A 50 -3.35 -6.77 10.19
CA THR A 50 -3.39 -6.35 11.61
C THR A 50 -2.03 -5.92 12.17
N TRP A 51 -0.95 -6.50 11.69
CA TRP A 51 0.41 -6.16 12.09
C TRP A 51 0.77 -4.70 11.76
N SER A 52 0.20 -4.14 10.68
CA SER A 52 0.58 -2.81 10.19
C SER A 52 0.12 -1.67 11.12
N PRO A 53 -1.16 -1.56 11.55
CA PRO A 53 -1.58 -0.54 12.51
C PRO A 53 -0.83 -0.63 13.85
N ASP A 54 -0.65 -1.82 14.40
CA ASP A 54 0.06 -2.03 15.65
C ASP A 54 1.55 -1.70 15.53
N GLY A 55 2.17 -2.10 14.40
CA GLY A 55 3.55 -1.76 14.08
C GLY A 55 3.78 -0.26 13.97
N HIS A 56 2.86 0.48 13.32
CA HIS A 56 2.95 1.94 13.23
C HIS A 56 2.74 2.63 14.57
N ALA A 57 1.78 2.16 15.38
CA ALA A 57 1.46 2.79 16.65
C ALA A 57 2.58 2.65 17.68
N SER A 58 3.22 1.46 17.73
CA SER A 58 4.30 1.14 18.67
C SER A 58 5.66 1.72 18.26
N ALA A 59 5.92 1.82 16.95
CA ALA A 59 7.21 2.26 16.45
C ALA A 59 7.50 3.75 16.72
N PRO A 60 8.78 4.16 16.84
CA PRO A 60 9.17 5.56 16.79
C PRO A 60 8.71 6.23 15.48
N THR A 61 8.46 7.54 15.51
CA THR A 61 7.89 8.28 14.36
C THR A 61 8.70 8.11 13.07
N ALA A 62 10.03 8.19 13.16
CA ALA A 62 10.90 8.03 11.99
C ALA A 62 10.76 6.64 11.35
N VAL A 63 10.61 5.60 12.17
CA VAL A 63 10.38 4.23 11.70
C VAL A 63 9.00 4.12 11.05
N SER A 64 7.96 4.73 11.64
CA SER A 64 6.62 4.75 11.05
C SER A 64 6.58 5.45 9.69
N MET A 65 7.36 6.54 9.51
CA MET A 65 7.51 7.23 8.22
C MET A 65 8.09 6.31 7.14
N LEU A 66 9.17 5.60 7.43
CA LEU A 66 9.81 4.68 6.49
C LEU A 66 8.93 3.44 6.23
N HIS A 67 8.29 2.94 7.25
CA HIS A 67 7.42 1.78 7.18
C HIS A 67 6.22 2.06 6.26
N ALA A 68 5.47 3.12 6.51
CA ALA A 68 4.35 3.50 5.66
C ALA A 68 4.79 4.05 4.30
N GLY A 69 5.85 4.86 4.27
CA GLY A 69 6.32 5.52 3.05
C GLY A 69 6.94 4.55 2.04
N VAL A 70 7.70 3.56 2.49
CA VAL A 70 8.50 2.68 1.62
C VAL A 70 8.12 1.22 1.78
N LEU A 71 8.17 0.66 3.00
CA LEU A 71 8.09 -0.78 3.21
C LEU A 71 6.79 -1.39 2.67
N MET A 72 5.64 -0.78 2.97
CA MET A 72 4.35 -1.27 2.47
C MET A 72 4.25 -1.22 0.94
N LYS A 73 4.96 -0.29 0.26
CA LYS A 73 5.00 -0.20 -1.20
C LYS A 73 5.82 -1.29 -1.85
N LEU A 74 6.81 -1.84 -1.13
CA LEU A 74 7.52 -3.04 -1.58
C LEU A 74 6.57 -4.23 -1.71
N GLY A 75 5.53 -4.31 -0.88
CA GLY A 75 4.46 -5.30 -1.04
C GLY A 75 3.73 -5.15 -2.39
N GLY A 76 3.27 -3.95 -2.72
CA GLY A 76 2.64 -3.66 -4.02
C GLY A 76 3.59 -3.91 -5.20
N TYR A 77 4.83 -3.45 -5.10
CA TYR A 77 5.85 -3.68 -6.12
C TYR A 77 6.14 -5.18 -6.32
N GLY A 78 6.25 -5.96 -5.22
CA GLY A 78 6.47 -7.40 -5.29
C GLY A 78 5.30 -8.14 -5.93
N CYS A 79 4.05 -7.76 -5.60
CA CYS A 79 2.87 -8.30 -6.28
C CYS A 79 2.90 -8.02 -7.79
N PHE A 80 3.21 -6.78 -8.19
CA PHE A 80 3.30 -6.38 -9.58
C PHE A 80 4.46 -7.08 -10.32
N ARG A 81 5.69 -6.91 -9.78
CA ARG A 81 6.92 -7.29 -10.48
C ARG A 81 7.22 -8.79 -10.42
N ILE A 82 6.81 -9.47 -9.36
CA ILE A 82 7.11 -10.90 -9.17
C ILE A 82 5.85 -11.75 -9.42
N ALA A 83 4.73 -11.49 -8.69
CA ALA A 83 3.57 -12.34 -8.81
C ALA A 83 2.92 -12.22 -10.21
N MET A 84 2.60 -11.02 -10.64
CA MET A 84 1.83 -10.81 -11.87
C MET A 84 2.69 -10.87 -13.13
N PHE A 85 3.89 -10.30 -13.09
CA PHE A 85 4.77 -10.22 -14.26
C PHE A 85 5.38 -11.58 -14.64
N LEU A 86 5.72 -12.44 -13.66
CA LEU A 86 6.25 -13.77 -13.93
C LEU A 86 5.18 -14.82 -14.17
N LEU A 87 3.96 -14.64 -13.63
CA LEU A 87 2.88 -15.61 -13.66
C LEU A 87 1.58 -15.00 -14.24
N PRO A 88 1.62 -14.44 -15.48
CA PRO A 88 0.51 -13.65 -16.02
C PRO A 88 -0.76 -14.46 -16.25
N ASP A 89 -0.65 -15.72 -16.68
CA ASP A 89 -1.81 -16.58 -16.97
C ASP A 89 -2.59 -16.93 -15.68
N ALA A 90 -1.85 -17.24 -14.61
CA ALA A 90 -2.47 -17.49 -13.32
C ALA A 90 -3.05 -16.20 -12.71
N ALA A 91 -2.37 -15.07 -12.89
CA ALA A 91 -2.86 -13.78 -12.45
C ALA A 91 -4.23 -13.47 -13.09
N GLN A 92 -4.38 -13.63 -14.40
CA GLN A 92 -5.65 -13.41 -15.10
C GLN A 92 -6.78 -14.34 -14.59
N GLN A 93 -6.48 -15.61 -14.36
CA GLN A 93 -7.51 -16.59 -13.97
C GLN A 93 -7.92 -16.49 -12.50
N LEU A 94 -7.02 -16.07 -11.62
CA LEU A 94 -7.24 -16.01 -10.18
C LEU A 94 -7.47 -14.59 -9.65
N SER A 95 -7.34 -13.56 -10.48
CA SER A 95 -7.49 -12.14 -10.09
C SER A 95 -8.80 -11.87 -9.34
N TRP A 96 -9.92 -12.46 -9.75
CA TRP A 96 -11.22 -12.21 -9.16
C TRP A 96 -11.30 -12.57 -7.66
N ILE A 97 -10.59 -13.62 -7.21
CA ILE A 97 -10.52 -13.99 -5.79
C ILE A 97 -9.82 -12.89 -4.99
N PHE A 98 -8.69 -12.42 -5.51
CA PHE A 98 -7.90 -11.38 -4.85
C PHE A 98 -8.54 -9.99 -4.96
N LEU A 99 -9.32 -9.73 -6.02
CA LEU A 99 -10.14 -8.51 -6.14
C LEU A 99 -11.15 -8.41 -4.98
N ILE A 100 -11.79 -9.50 -4.60
CA ILE A 100 -12.69 -9.51 -3.44
C ILE A 100 -11.92 -9.18 -2.16
N LEU A 101 -10.77 -9.81 -1.93
CA LEU A 101 -9.95 -9.56 -0.72
C LEU A 101 -9.43 -8.12 -0.66
N THR A 102 -8.97 -7.59 -1.80
CA THR A 102 -8.48 -6.19 -1.85
C THR A 102 -9.63 -5.20 -1.68
N THR A 103 -10.82 -5.47 -2.23
CA THR A 103 -12.01 -4.63 -2.00
C THR A 103 -12.37 -4.59 -0.51
N ILE A 104 -12.37 -5.75 0.16
CA ILE A 104 -12.60 -5.80 1.61
C ILE A 104 -11.52 -4.98 2.34
N SER A 105 -10.25 -5.10 1.93
CA SER A 105 -9.15 -4.33 2.53
C SER A 105 -9.36 -2.82 2.42
N VAL A 106 -9.81 -2.33 1.26
CA VAL A 106 -10.10 -0.91 1.02
C VAL A 106 -11.22 -0.43 1.95
N VAL A 107 -12.37 -1.10 1.91
CA VAL A 107 -13.56 -0.69 2.68
C VAL A 107 -13.31 -0.82 4.19
N TYR A 108 -12.78 -1.96 4.62
CA TYR A 108 -12.48 -2.21 6.03
C TYR A 108 -11.45 -1.21 6.58
N GLY A 109 -10.36 -0.95 5.82
CA GLY A 109 -9.33 0.01 6.22
C GLY A 109 -9.91 1.42 6.39
N ALA A 110 -10.73 1.88 5.44
CA ALA A 110 -11.36 3.19 5.50
C ALA A 110 -12.33 3.31 6.69
N LEU A 111 -13.22 2.35 6.88
CA LEU A 111 -14.18 2.37 7.99
C LEU A 111 -13.46 2.25 9.35
N SER A 112 -12.41 1.43 9.43
CA SER A 112 -11.61 1.32 10.65
C SER A 112 -10.90 2.61 11.00
N ALA A 113 -10.39 3.37 10.01
CA ALA A 113 -9.77 4.66 10.23
C ALA A 113 -10.78 5.69 10.83
N CYS A 114 -12.04 5.65 10.39
CA CYS A 114 -13.07 6.57 10.87
C CYS A 114 -13.42 6.41 12.37
N VAL A 115 -13.25 5.21 12.92
CA VAL A 115 -13.59 4.94 14.34
C VAL A 115 -12.41 5.09 15.30
N GLN A 116 -11.20 5.27 14.79
CA GLN A 116 -10.02 5.45 15.62
C GLN A 116 -9.98 6.83 16.27
N THR A 117 -9.38 6.90 17.45
CA THR A 117 -9.15 8.13 18.20
C THR A 117 -7.68 8.52 18.32
N ASP A 118 -6.76 7.59 18.09
CA ASP A 118 -5.31 7.85 18.06
C ASP A 118 -4.88 8.20 16.64
N LEU A 119 -4.21 9.34 16.47
CA LEU A 119 -3.74 9.85 15.19
C LEU A 119 -2.86 8.85 14.41
N LYS A 120 -2.02 8.06 15.11
CA LYS A 120 -1.19 7.05 14.45
C LYS A 120 -2.03 5.90 13.89
N TYR A 121 -3.04 5.45 14.64
CA TYR A 121 -3.95 4.39 14.18
C TYR A 121 -4.83 4.87 13.03
N ILE A 122 -5.32 6.12 13.07
CA ILE A 122 -6.09 6.72 11.96
C ILE A 122 -5.28 6.64 10.67
N ASN A 123 -4.03 7.15 10.69
CA ASN A 123 -3.18 7.17 9.51
C ASN A 123 -2.73 5.76 9.09
N ALA A 124 -2.54 4.84 10.03
CA ALA A 124 -2.17 3.46 9.74
C ALA A 124 -3.30 2.70 9.02
N TYR A 125 -4.55 2.81 9.48
CA TYR A 125 -5.70 2.20 8.82
C TYR A 125 -6.01 2.86 7.46
N SER A 126 -5.83 4.18 7.34
CA SER A 126 -5.86 4.86 6.04
C SER A 126 -4.84 4.25 5.08
N SER A 127 -3.62 3.97 5.56
CA SER A 127 -2.58 3.31 4.74
C SER A 127 -2.96 1.89 4.32
N VAL A 128 -3.66 1.12 5.16
CA VAL A 128 -4.21 -0.20 4.79
C VAL A 128 -5.19 -0.05 3.62
N SER A 129 -6.09 0.94 3.69
CA SER A 129 -7.06 1.21 2.62
C SER A 129 -6.37 1.57 1.30
N HIS A 130 -5.45 2.53 1.30
CA HIS A 130 -4.74 2.95 0.09
C HIS A 130 -3.83 1.86 -0.49
N CYS A 131 -3.17 1.05 0.35
CA CYS A 131 -2.42 -0.10 -0.15
C CYS A 131 -3.34 -1.19 -0.73
N GLY A 132 -4.50 -1.39 -0.12
CA GLY A 132 -5.56 -2.25 -0.68
C GLY A 132 -5.99 -1.78 -2.07
N MET A 133 -6.17 -0.46 -2.27
CA MET A 133 -6.51 0.14 -3.56
C MET A 133 -5.40 -0.04 -4.61
N VAL A 134 -4.13 0.08 -4.21
CA VAL A 134 -3.00 -0.23 -5.11
C VAL A 134 -3.07 -1.68 -5.59
N LEU A 135 -3.25 -2.64 -4.68
CA LEU A 135 -3.35 -4.06 -5.04
C LEU A 135 -4.59 -4.33 -5.90
N PHE A 136 -5.72 -3.69 -5.62
CA PHE A 136 -6.93 -3.77 -6.41
C PHE A 136 -6.69 -3.29 -7.85
N ALA A 137 -6.10 -2.10 -8.02
CA ALA A 137 -5.81 -1.53 -9.32
C ALA A 137 -4.83 -2.41 -10.14
N LEU A 138 -3.81 -2.99 -9.50
CA LEU A 138 -2.90 -3.92 -10.16
C LEU A 138 -3.65 -5.15 -10.72
N LEU A 139 -4.56 -5.73 -9.93
CA LEU A 139 -5.34 -6.91 -10.31
C LEU A 139 -6.33 -6.67 -11.45
N MET A 140 -6.68 -5.41 -11.75
CA MET A 140 -7.46 -5.07 -12.95
C MET A 140 -6.70 -5.31 -14.25
N MET A 141 -5.37 -5.43 -14.19
CA MET A 141 -4.47 -5.80 -15.31
C MET A 141 -4.62 -4.92 -16.57
N THR A 142 -5.14 -3.70 -16.42
CA THR A 142 -5.19 -2.70 -17.49
C THR A 142 -4.00 -1.76 -17.40
N GLN A 143 -3.55 -1.23 -18.52
CA GLN A 143 -2.43 -0.29 -18.53
C GLN A 143 -2.70 0.96 -17.68
N THR A 144 -3.93 1.49 -17.77
CA THR A 144 -4.37 2.66 -17.00
C THR A 144 -4.33 2.38 -15.51
N ALA A 145 -4.95 1.27 -15.06
CA ALA A 145 -4.97 0.91 -13.65
C ALA A 145 -3.57 0.61 -13.09
N CYS A 146 -2.69 -0.06 -13.85
CA CYS A 146 -1.31 -0.28 -13.44
C CYS A 146 -0.54 1.04 -13.29
N THR A 147 -0.76 2.00 -14.20
CA THR A 147 -0.16 3.34 -14.12
C THR A 147 -0.67 4.08 -12.88
N GLY A 148 -1.99 4.05 -12.64
CA GLY A 148 -2.61 4.59 -11.43
C GLY A 148 -2.04 3.98 -10.15
N ALA A 149 -1.90 2.65 -10.11
CA ALA A 149 -1.31 1.95 -8.97
C ALA A 149 0.13 2.40 -8.66
N ILE A 150 0.97 2.54 -9.68
CA ILE A 150 2.36 3.01 -9.53
C ILE A 150 2.39 4.45 -9.03
N LEU A 151 1.57 5.34 -9.61
CA LEU A 151 1.45 6.72 -9.16
C LEU A 151 0.95 6.79 -7.73
N GLN A 152 -0.02 5.94 -7.34
CA GLN A 152 -0.53 5.89 -5.99
C GLN A 152 0.52 5.39 -4.98
N MET A 153 1.36 4.43 -5.35
CA MET A 153 2.48 4.03 -4.49
C MET A 153 3.42 5.20 -4.18
N LEU A 154 3.75 6.02 -5.17
CA LEU A 154 4.62 7.18 -4.99
C LEU A 154 3.92 8.29 -4.18
N SER A 155 2.72 8.68 -4.61
CA SER A 155 1.93 9.75 -3.99
C SER A 155 1.63 9.46 -2.53
N HIS A 156 1.05 8.30 -2.26
CA HIS A 156 0.72 7.84 -0.91
C HIS A 156 1.98 7.68 -0.05
N GLY A 157 3.10 7.23 -0.64
CA GLY A 157 4.38 7.11 0.08
C GLY A 157 4.87 8.44 0.65
N LEU A 158 4.90 9.48 -0.17
CA LEU A 158 5.31 10.82 0.24
C LEU A 158 4.33 11.44 1.23
N MET A 159 3.04 11.33 0.95
CA MET A 159 1.98 11.88 1.79
C MET A 159 1.98 11.25 3.18
N THR A 160 2.04 9.92 3.29
CA THR A 160 2.04 9.25 4.59
C THR A 160 3.31 9.51 5.39
N ALA A 161 4.46 9.63 4.75
CA ALA A 161 5.69 10.03 5.42
C ALA A 161 5.54 11.42 6.05
N LEU A 162 5.01 12.40 5.30
CA LEU A 162 4.70 13.73 5.82
C LEU A 162 3.69 13.65 6.98
N PHE A 163 2.63 12.88 6.82
CA PHE A 163 1.58 12.76 7.83
C PHE A 163 2.12 12.19 9.15
N PHE A 164 2.91 11.12 9.12
CA PHE A 164 3.55 10.58 10.31
C PHE A 164 4.56 11.56 10.93
N ALA A 165 5.33 12.30 10.12
CA ALA A 165 6.24 13.33 10.62
C ALA A 165 5.48 14.38 11.43
N VAL A 166 4.39 14.90 10.86
CA VAL A 166 3.54 15.90 11.52
C VAL A 166 2.92 15.37 12.81
N ILE A 167 2.36 14.14 12.78
CA ILE A 167 1.82 13.47 13.96
C ILE A 167 2.90 13.35 15.07
N GLY A 168 4.13 12.98 14.68
CA GLY A 168 5.24 12.89 15.63
C GLY A 168 5.58 14.23 16.26
N MET A 169 5.60 15.32 15.49
CA MET A 169 5.86 16.67 15.99
C MET A 169 4.72 17.15 16.92
N VAL A 170 3.45 16.86 16.57
CA VAL A 170 2.30 17.15 17.44
C VAL A 170 2.45 16.39 18.75
N TYR A 171 2.72 15.08 18.69
CA TYR A 171 2.89 14.25 19.89
C TYR A 171 4.01 14.74 20.80
N HIS A 172 5.15 15.14 20.22
CA HIS A 172 6.28 15.65 20.99
C HIS A 172 5.96 16.92 21.76
N ARG A 173 5.08 17.78 21.22
CA ARG A 173 4.67 19.05 21.84
C ARG A 173 3.46 18.90 22.77
N ALA A 174 2.46 18.14 22.37
CA ALA A 174 1.19 18.00 23.08
C ALA A 174 1.19 16.87 24.12
N GLY A 175 2.14 15.93 24.07
CA GLY A 175 2.20 14.76 24.95
C GLY A 175 1.07 13.74 24.73
N THR A 176 0.19 13.97 23.74
CA THR A 176 -0.94 13.10 23.44
C THR A 176 -1.16 12.93 21.95
N ARG A 177 -1.73 11.79 21.55
CA ARG A 177 -2.16 11.49 20.17
C ARG A 177 -3.68 11.36 20.05
N ASP A 178 -4.41 11.50 21.17
CA ASP A 178 -5.87 11.40 21.19
C ASP A 178 -6.49 12.66 20.56
N VAL A 179 -7.16 12.49 19.40
CA VAL A 179 -7.80 13.55 18.63
C VAL A 179 -8.78 14.38 19.51
N ARG A 180 -9.46 13.72 20.46
CA ARG A 180 -10.44 14.39 21.34
C ARG A 180 -9.81 15.36 22.32
N ARG A 181 -8.50 15.23 22.57
CA ARG A 181 -7.72 16.10 23.48
C ARG A 181 -6.90 17.16 22.75
N LEU A 182 -6.87 17.10 21.41
CA LEU A 182 -6.10 18.01 20.57
C LEU A 182 -7.02 19.14 20.07
N GLY A 183 -6.56 20.37 20.21
CA GLY A 183 -7.28 21.55 19.71
C GLY A 183 -6.38 22.79 19.71
N GLY A 184 -6.75 23.79 18.91
CA GLY A 184 -6.07 25.08 18.88
C GLY A 184 -4.62 25.06 18.32
N LEU A 185 -4.20 24.00 17.64
CA LEU A 185 -2.84 23.82 17.13
C LEU A 185 -2.38 24.99 16.23
N MET A 186 -3.31 25.59 15.48
CA MET A 186 -3.03 26.71 14.59
C MET A 186 -2.43 27.92 15.33
N LYS A 187 -2.83 28.18 16.60
CA LYS A 187 -2.31 29.28 17.40
C LYS A 187 -0.89 29.03 17.91
N ILE A 188 -0.56 27.77 18.18
CA ILE A 188 0.71 27.37 18.82
C ILE A 188 1.75 26.99 17.78
N MET A 189 1.31 26.29 16.72
CA MET A 189 2.19 25.72 15.68
C MET A 189 1.60 25.97 14.28
N PRO A 190 1.54 27.21 13.78
CA PRO A 190 0.84 27.55 12.53
C PRO A 190 1.42 26.80 11.31
N PHE A 191 2.73 26.74 11.17
CA PHE A 191 3.38 26.04 10.06
C PHE A 191 3.04 24.53 10.07
N LEU A 192 3.09 23.90 11.24
CA LEU A 192 2.77 22.49 11.39
C LEU A 192 1.29 22.20 11.08
N SER A 193 0.40 23.11 11.49
CA SER A 193 -1.03 23.00 11.21
C SER A 193 -1.32 23.11 9.71
N VAL A 194 -0.65 23.99 8.99
CA VAL A 194 -0.74 24.08 7.54
C VAL A 194 -0.25 22.79 6.89
N ALA A 195 0.90 22.27 7.31
CA ALA A 195 1.43 21.00 6.80
C ALA A 195 0.47 19.82 7.07
N TYR A 196 -0.19 19.80 8.24
CA TYR A 196 -1.20 18.82 8.59
C TYR A 196 -2.42 18.88 7.65
N VAL A 197 -2.92 20.10 7.40
CA VAL A 197 -4.05 20.33 6.47
C VAL A 197 -3.67 19.89 5.06
N VAL A 198 -2.49 20.29 4.58
CA VAL A 198 -1.99 19.88 3.23
C VAL A 198 -1.89 18.36 3.12
N ALA A 199 -1.33 17.69 4.14
CA ALA A 199 -1.25 16.23 4.16
C ALA A 199 -2.65 15.58 4.18
N GLY A 200 -3.59 16.15 4.94
CA GLY A 200 -4.98 15.68 4.98
C GLY A 200 -5.70 15.83 3.64
N LEU A 201 -5.55 16.99 2.98
CA LEU A 201 -6.13 17.23 1.65
C LEU A 201 -5.52 16.33 0.58
N ALA A 202 -4.23 16.06 0.67
CA ALA A 202 -3.55 15.11 -0.21
C ALA A 202 -4.05 13.67 0.01
N ASN A 203 -4.34 13.29 1.27
CA ASN A 203 -4.89 11.98 1.61
C ASN A 203 -6.34 11.79 1.12
N LEU A 204 -7.09 12.88 1.00
CA LEU A 204 -8.46 12.86 0.47
C LEU A 204 -8.51 12.80 -1.07
N GLY A 205 -7.38 12.78 -1.75
CA GLY A 205 -7.34 12.75 -3.21
C GLY A 205 -8.00 13.98 -3.85
N LEU A 206 -7.82 15.19 -3.29
CA LEU A 206 -8.40 16.39 -3.89
C LEU A 206 -7.68 16.80 -5.18
N PRO A 207 -8.43 17.34 -6.17
CA PRO A 207 -7.83 17.91 -7.40
C PRO A 207 -6.73 18.93 -7.05
N GLY A 208 -5.58 18.80 -7.73
CA GLY A 208 -4.38 19.59 -7.45
C GLY A 208 -3.28 18.82 -6.72
N PHE A 209 -3.60 17.66 -6.14
CA PHE A 209 -2.62 16.75 -5.55
C PHE A 209 -2.38 15.52 -6.43
N SER A 210 -1.20 14.92 -6.31
CA SER A 210 -0.82 13.74 -7.10
C SER A 210 -1.71 12.52 -6.83
N GLY A 211 -2.27 12.40 -5.61
CA GLY A 211 -3.21 11.35 -5.23
C GLY A 211 -4.46 11.34 -6.12
N PHE A 212 -5.02 12.51 -6.43
CA PHE A 212 -6.20 12.60 -7.30
C PHE A 212 -5.97 11.96 -8.68
N VAL A 213 -4.84 12.28 -9.32
CA VAL A 213 -4.50 11.71 -10.64
C VAL A 213 -4.32 10.20 -10.56
N ALA A 214 -3.72 9.71 -9.46
CA ALA A 214 -3.50 8.29 -9.25
C ALA A 214 -4.81 7.50 -9.02
N GLU A 215 -5.75 8.09 -8.28
CA GLU A 215 -7.03 7.47 -7.93
C GLU A 215 -8.05 7.51 -9.08
N MET A 216 -7.93 8.48 -9.97
CA MET A 216 -8.82 8.60 -11.12
C MET A 216 -8.42 7.71 -12.32
N ASN A 217 -7.19 7.18 -12.34
CA ASN A 217 -6.73 6.23 -13.35
C ASN A 217 -6.99 4.78 -12.92
#